data_8d33ba0f1d73bd375aafb993ad2a7862
#
_entry.id   8d33ba0f1d73bd375aafb993ad2a7862
#
_cell.length_a   1.000
_cell.length_b   1.000
_cell.length_c   1.000
_cell.angle_alpha   90.00
_cell.angle_beta   90.00
_cell.angle_gamma   90.00
#
_symmetry.space_group_name_H-M   'P 1'
#
loop_
_entity.id
_entity.type
_entity.pdbx_description
1 polymer ?
#
loop_
_entity_poly.entity_id
_entity_poly.type
_entity_poly.pdbx_seq_one_letter_code
_entity_poly.pdbx_strand_id
1 'polypeptide(L)'
;MCSFALNSAPPPFTMRHSLPPMKALTMQIPLISNELDVLCALLPPGLNADAALRTIELGCGSARMAQGLLERMPQADYLGLEIDAIQHARNLALNHPRMRFVAAGAQAIPEGDGQFDLALMLKSLHHVPLAAMDTAVAEVARVLRPGGFFYISEPVYVGAMNDIVRLYNDEGLVRAAAQDAIERALACAHSPWREVARRRFDMPVHFADFTEYAQRMLYPTFADHHITPELSAKVAAAFAPHCGPGGAHFTRPMLVRFLQKKE
;
A
#
# COMPACT_ATOMS: atom_id res chain seq x y z
N MET A 1 7.03 -5.83 -84.93
CA MET A 1 7.84 -4.62 -85.13
C MET A 1 7.91 -3.86 -83.85
N CYS A 2 9.16 -3.47 -83.44
CA CYS A 2 9.60 -2.60 -82.38
C CYS A 2 9.38 -3.09 -80.95
N SER A 3 10.27 -3.71 -80.24
CA SER A 3 11.61 -3.41 -79.76
C SER A 3 11.78 -2.05 -79.10
N PHE A 4 12.09 -2.09 -77.77
CA PHE A 4 12.99 -1.27 -76.97
C PHE A 4 12.71 -1.58 -75.48
N ALA A 5 13.45 -2.26 -74.71
CA ALA A 5 14.84 -2.19 -74.26
C ALA A 5 15.08 -1.17 -73.13
N LEU A 6 15.68 -1.76 -72.07
CA LEU A 6 16.59 -1.20 -71.03
C LEU A 6 15.92 -0.41 -69.88
N ASN A 7 15.84 -0.99 -68.69
CA ASN A 7 16.96 -1.22 -67.77
C ASN A 7 17.48 0.06 -67.08
N SER A 8 17.08 0.21 -65.83
CA SER A 8 18.06 0.71 -64.83
C SER A 8 17.50 0.45 -63.41
N ALA A 9 18.20 -0.40 -62.69
CA ALA A 9 17.95 -0.62 -61.27
C ALA A 9 18.43 0.60 -60.47
N PRO A 10 17.71 1.00 -59.42
CA PRO A 10 18.19 2.01 -58.49
C PRO A 10 19.29 1.43 -57.58
N PRO A 11 20.26 2.27 -57.14
CA PRO A 11 21.36 1.83 -56.30
C PRO A 11 20.90 1.49 -54.87
N PRO A 12 21.66 0.64 -54.14
CA PRO A 12 21.27 0.24 -52.79
C PRO A 12 21.46 1.41 -51.81
N PHE A 13 20.39 1.81 -51.14
CA PHE A 13 20.42 2.79 -50.08
C PHE A 13 20.90 2.11 -48.80
N THR A 14 22.22 2.12 -48.54
CA THR A 14 22.80 1.74 -47.24
C THR A 14 22.99 2.98 -46.38
N MET A 15 22.00 3.31 -45.57
CA MET A 15 22.21 4.10 -44.36
C MET A 15 21.73 3.30 -43.14
N ARG A 16 22.61 2.48 -42.59
CA ARG A 16 22.47 1.97 -41.22
C ARG A 16 22.85 3.10 -40.26
N HIS A 17 21.91 3.94 -39.89
CA HIS A 17 22.03 4.69 -38.65
C HIS A 17 21.72 3.74 -37.50
N SER A 18 22.78 3.19 -36.90
CA SER A 18 22.68 2.53 -35.60
C SER A 18 22.30 3.60 -34.58
N LEU A 19 21.04 3.56 -34.14
CA LEU A 19 20.60 4.29 -32.94
C LEU A 19 21.47 3.80 -31.77
N PRO A 20 22.05 4.70 -30.97
CA PRO A 20 22.77 4.28 -29.78
C PRO A 20 21.81 3.50 -28.86
N PRO A 21 22.30 2.46 -28.13
CA PRO A 21 21.46 1.71 -27.24
C PRO A 21 20.87 2.67 -26.18
N MET A 22 19.55 2.78 -26.15
CA MET A 22 18.86 3.44 -25.06
C MET A 22 19.31 2.76 -23.78
N LYS A 23 20.11 3.44 -22.96
CA LYS A 23 20.36 3.03 -21.59
C LYS A 23 19.01 2.94 -20.93
N ALA A 24 18.56 1.73 -20.60
CA ALA A 24 17.42 1.54 -19.72
C ALA A 24 17.76 2.31 -18.44
N LEU A 25 17.09 3.44 -18.22
CA LEU A 25 17.10 4.10 -16.93
C LEU A 25 16.43 3.11 -15.97
N THR A 26 17.23 2.36 -15.25
CA THR A 26 16.77 1.60 -14.09
C THR A 26 16.35 2.66 -13.07
N MET A 27 15.07 2.99 -13.02
CA MET A 27 14.54 3.87 -11.97
C MET A 27 14.84 3.21 -10.65
N GLN A 28 15.78 3.79 -9.90
CA GLN A 28 16.07 3.34 -8.55
C GLN A 28 14.81 3.49 -7.69
N ILE A 29 14.37 2.39 -7.06
CA ILE A 29 13.25 2.42 -6.11
C ILE A 29 13.74 3.20 -4.89
N PRO A 30 13.08 4.30 -4.49
CA PRO A 30 13.54 5.11 -3.36
C PRO A 30 13.34 4.37 -2.03
N LEU A 31 14.30 4.52 -1.10
CA LEU A 31 14.18 4.08 0.28
C LEU A 31 13.51 5.20 1.09
N ILE A 32 12.33 4.92 1.66
CA ILE A 32 11.52 5.90 2.38
C ILE A 32 11.20 5.38 3.78
N SER A 33 11.65 6.09 4.79
CA SER A 33 11.47 5.71 6.20
C SER A 33 10.11 6.09 6.76
N ASN A 34 9.49 7.15 6.23
CA ASN A 34 8.19 7.64 6.67
C ASN A 34 7.20 7.65 5.50
N GLU A 35 6.24 6.75 5.53
CA GLU A 35 5.22 6.61 4.48
C GLU A 35 4.31 7.86 4.38
N LEU A 36 4.20 8.65 5.46
CA LEU A 36 3.47 9.92 5.44
C LEU A 36 4.07 10.92 4.44
N ASP A 37 5.40 10.86 4.18
CA ASP A 37 6.04 11.70 3.17
C ASP A 37 5.53 11.36 1.76
N VAL A 38 5.29 10.07 1.48
CA VAL A 38 4.70 9.62 0.21
C VAL A 38 3.27 10.12 0.07
N LEU A 39 2.46 9.98 1.12
CA LEU A 39 1.08 10.47 1.14
C LEU A 39 1.04 11.98 0.89
N CYS A 40 1.80 12.76 1.67
CA CYS A 40 1.82 14.22 1.56
C CYS A 40 2.28 14.71 0.17
N ALA A 41 3.24 13.99 -0.45
CA ALA A 41 3.72 14.32 -1.80
C ALA A 41 2.69 14.02 -2.91
N LEU A 42 1.69 13.18 -2.63
CA LEU A 42 0.62 12.83 -3.57
C LEU A 42 -0.64 13.68 -3.38
N LEU A 43 -0.86 14.24 -2.20
CA LEU A 43 -2.00 15.11 -1.95
C LEU A 43 -1.92 16.38 -2.81
N PRO A 44 -3.04 16.81 -3.42
CA PRO A 44 -3.06 18.05 -4.17
C PRO A 44 -2.89 19.27 -3.24
N PRO A 45 -2.41 20.41 -3.75
CA PRO A 45 -2.14 21.63 -2.93
C PRO A 45 -3.32 22.12 -2.10
N GLY A 46 -4.56 21.83 -2.51
CA GLY A 46 -5.76 22.20 -1.75
C GLY A 46 -6.05 21.33 -0.52
N LEU A 47 -5.33 20.21 -0.35
CA LEU A 47 -5.40 19.31 0.80
C LEU A 47 -4.06 19.31 1.56
N ASN A 48 -3.52 20.50 1.79
CA ASN A 48 -2.27 20.74 2.51
C ASN A 48 -2.49 20.94 4.02
N ALA A 49 -1.43 21.37 4.71
CA ALA A 49 -1.41 21.55 6.16
C ALA A 49 -2.53 22.46 6.74
N ASP A 50 -3.06 23.39 5.96
CA ASP A 50 -4.09 24.33 6.42
C ASP A 50 -5.53 23.81 6.17
N ALA A 51 -5.68 22.67 5.48
CA ALA A 51 -6.98 22.09 5.17
C ALA A 51 -7.60 21.41 6.40
N ALA A 52 -8.88 21.64 6.65
CA ALA A 52 -9.69 20.89 7.60
C ALA A 52 -10.06 19.50 6.99
N LEU A 53 -9.05 18.65 6.82
CA LEU A 53 -9.15 17.37 6.13
C LEU A 53 -9.90 16.35 7.00
N ARG A 54 -10.99 15.78 6.50
CA ARG A 54 -11.68 14.66 7.15
C ARG A 54 -11.12 13.34 6.61
N THR A 55 -10.37 12.64 7.44
CA THR A 55 -9.67 11.41 7.06
C THR A 55 -10.28 10.19 7.74
N ILE A 56 -10.44 9.10 6.99
CA ILE A 56 -10.78 7.78 7.52
C ILE A 56 -9.66 6.79 7.19
N GLU A 57 -9.22 5.99 8.17
CA GLU A 57 -8.27 4.88 7.96
C GLU A 57 -8.92 3.55 8.33
N LEU A 58 -8.89 2.59 7.40
CA LEU A 58 -9.51 1.29 7.53
C LEU A 58 -8.44 0.24 7.85
N GLY A 59 -8.56 -0.37 9.05
CA GLY A 59 -7.51 -1.18 9.63
C GLY A 59 -6.37 -0.30 10.12
N CYS A 60 -6.67 0.65 11.01
CA CYS A 60 -5.72 1.69 11.43
C CYS A 60 -4.59 1.18 12.34
N GLY A 61 -4.66 -0.07 12.82
CA GLY A 61 -3.67 -0.61 13.73
C GLY A 61 -3.46 0.34 14.92
N SER A 62 -2.21 0.66 15.23
CA SER A 62 -1.85 1.57 16.33
C SER A 62 -1.98 3.07 15.99
N ALA A 63 -2.66 3.42 14.92
CA ALA A 63 -2.92 4.80 14.48
C ALA A 63 -1.66 5.69 14.32
N ARG A 64 -0.51 5.10 13.96
CA ARG A 64 0.75 5.85 13.77
C ARG A 64 0.65 6.85 12.62
N MET A 65 -0.04 6.48 11.54
CA MET A 65 -0.26 7.38 10.41
C MET A 65 -1.09 8.59 10.86
N ALA A 66 -2.14 8.36 11.66
CA ALA A 66 -2.98 9.42 12.20
C ALA A 66 -2.21 10.44 13.03
N GLN A 67 -1.35 9.96 13.95
CA GLN A 67 -0.55 10.85 14.79
C GLN A 67 0.33 11.78 13.95
N GLY A 68 1.11 11.21 13.02
CA GLY A 68 1.93 12.01 12.12
C GLY A 68 1.13 12.90 11.16
N LEU A 69 -0.05 12.46 10.72
CA LEU A 69 -0.94 13.26 9.88
C LEU A 69 -1.43 14.51 10.64
N LEU A 70 -1.91 14.33 11.88
CA LEU A 70 -2.42 15.43 12.70
C LEU A 70 -1.34 16.40 13.17
N GLU A 71 -0.10 15.93 13.31
CA GLU A 71 1.06 16.82 13.53
C GLU A 71 1.32 17.73 12.33
N ARG A 72 1.20 17.22 11.10
CA ARG A 72 1.43 17.96 9.86
C ARG A 72 0.22 18.77 9.41
N MET A 73 -0.98 18.31 9.75
CA MET A 73 -2.27 18.88 9.36
C MET A 73 -3.12 19.16 10.62
N PRO A 74 -2.80 20.22 11.38
CA PRO A 74 -3.41 20.44 12.69
C PRO A 74 -4.91 20.77 12.62
N GLN A 75 -5.48 21.02 11.47
CA GLN A 75 -6.93 21.21 11.28
C GLN A 75 -7.66 19.93 10.84
N ALA A 76 -6.93 18.81 10.59
CA ALA A 76 -7.55 17.59 10.15
C ALA A 76 -8.27 16.85 11.29
N ASP A 77 -9.36 16.15 10.95
CA ASP A 77 -10.03 15.19 11.80
C ASP A 77 -9.78 13.78 11.28
N TYR A 78 -9.71 12.83 12.19
CA TYR A 78 -9.39 11.46 11.88
C TYR A 78 -10.36 10.47 12.49
N LEU A 79 -10.83 9.52 11.68
CA LEU A 79 -11.55 8.33 12.09
C LEU A 79 -10.72 7.09 11.78
N GLY A 80 -10.38 6.27 12.78
CA GLY A 80 -9.77 4.96 12.61
C GLY A 80 -10.78 3.83 12.80
N LEU A 81 -10.85 2.92 11.83
CA LEU A 81 -11.57 1.66 11.98
C LEU A 81 -10.59 0.55 12.34
N GLU A 82 -10.89 -0.23 13.39
CA GLU A 82 -10.05 -1.34 13.84
C GLU A 82 -10.92 -2.48 14.37
N ILE A 83 -10.71 -3.70 13.83
CA ILE A 83 -11.46 -4.90 14.23
C ILE A 83 -10.77 -5.69 15.35
N ASP A 84 -9.45 -5.54 15.53
CA ASP A 84 -8.75 -6.14 16.67
C ASP A 84 -9.18 -5.42 17.95
N ALA A 85 -9.96 -6.10 18.79
CA ALA A 85 -10.51 -5.54 20.02
C ALA A 85 -9.42 -5.07 21.00
N ILE A 86 -8.26 -5.75 21.05
CA ILE A 86 -7.14 -5.37 21.91
C ILE A 86 -6.52 -4.06 21.40
N GLN A 87 -6.27 -3.97 20.10
CA GLN A 87 -5.71 -2.77 19.49
C GLN A 87 -6.71 -1.60 19.54
N HIS A 88 -8.00 -1.87 19.29
CA HIS A 88 -9.04 -0.87 19.39
C HIS A 88 -9.11 -0.25 20.80
N ALA A 89 -9.08 -1.09 21.86
CA ALA A 89 -9.06 -0.60 23.23
C ALA A 89 -7.82 0.29 23.52
N ARG A 90 -6.65 -0.06 22.98
CA ARG A 90 -5.44 0.78 23.08
C ARG A 90 -5.61 2.11 22.36
N ASN A 91 -6.26 2.11 21.20
CA ASN A 91 -6.51 3.33 20.44
C ASN A 91 -7.47 4.28 21.15
N LEU A 92 -8.52 3.76 21.80
CA LEU A 92 -9.42 4.56 22.63
C LEU A 92 -8.68 5.24 23.79
N ALA A 93 -7.64 4.60 24.34
CA ALA A 93 -6.81 5.16 25.41
C ALA A 93 -5.91 6.33 24.97
N LEU A 94 -5.70 6.57 23.65
CA LEU A 94 -4.96 7.72 23.15
C LEU A 94 -5.62 9.06 23.50
N ASN A 95 -6.94 9.07 23.68
CA ASN A 95 -7.74 10.22 24.12
C ASN A 95 -7.40 11.53 23.40
N HIS A 96 -7.25 11.48 22.08
CA HIS A 96 -6.89 12.65 21.27
C HIS A 96 -8.17 13.36 20.76
N PRO A 97 -8.29 14.70 20.89
CA PRO A 97 -9.55 15.41 20.61
C PRO A 97 -10.01 15.34 19.15
N ARG A 98 -9.11 15.06 18.21
CA ARG A 98 -9.41 14.95 16.77
C ARG A 98 -9.23 13.53 16.23
N MET A 99 -9.09 12.55 17.10
CA MET A 99 -9.11 11.14 16.74
C MET A 99 -10.36 10.48 17.29
N ARG A 100 -11.09 9.81 16.44
CA ARG A 100 -12.19 8.92 16.83
C ARG A 100 -11.88 7.51 16.35
N PHE A 101 -12.23 6.52 17.12
CA PHE A 101 -12.02 5.12 16.78
C PHE A 101 -13.33 4.34 16.89
N VAL A 102 -13.56 3.45 15.92
CA VAL A 102 -14.74 2.60 15.83
C VAL A 102 -14.32 1.16 15.53
N ALA A 103 -14.93 0.22 16.25
CA ALA A 103 -14.75 -1.21 16.01
C ALA A 103 -15.61 -1.64 14.81
N ALA A 104 -15.04 -1.56 13.60
CA ALA A 104 -15.70 -1.93 12.35
C ALA A 104 -14.70 -2.38 11.29
N GLY A 105 -15.16 -3.21 10.36
CA GLY A 105 -14.38 -3.63 9.18
C GLY A 105 -14.62 -2.71 7.98
N ALA A 106 -13.70 -2.74 7.04
CA ALA A 106 -13.75 -1.91 5.83
C ALA A 106 -14.95 -2.22 4.92
N GLN A 107 -15.52 -3.41 5.01
CA GLN A 107 -16.69 -3.84 4.21
C GLN A 107 -18.04 -3.36 4.75
N ALA A 108 -18.06 -2.68 5.90
CA ALA A 108 -19.27 -2.15 6.52
C ALA A 108 -18.91 -0.92 7.36
N ILE A 109 -18.70 0.21 6.67
CA ILE A 109 -18.26 1.47 7.30
C ILE A 109 -19.48 2.14 7.95
N PRO A 110 -19.53 2.33 9.29
CA PRO A 110 -20.69 2.88 10.00
C PRO A 110 -20.75 4.42 9.91
N GLU A 111 -20.55 4.97 8.72
CA GLU A 111 -20.55 6.40 8.42
C GLU A 111 -21.45 6.68 7.21
N GLY A 112 -21.95 7.91 7.11
CA GLY A 112 -22.78 8.36 5.98
C GLY A 112 -21.99 8.54 4.69
N ASP A 113 -22.72 8.70 3.58
CA ASP A 113 -22.16 8.93 2.27
C ASP A 113 -21.44 10.30 2.20
N GLY A 114 -20.32 10.35 1.49
CA GLY A 114 -19.63 11.60 1.17
C GLY A 114 -19.07 12.37 2.37
N GLN A 115 -18.74 11.68 3.46
CA GLN A 115 -18.31 12.32 4.70
C GLN A 115 -16.82 12.66 4.77
N PHE A 116 -15.98 12.03 3.93
CA PHE A 116 -14.53 12.11 4.03
C PHE A 116 -13.88 12.68 2.77
N ASP A 117 -12.75 13.36 2.96
CA ASP A 117 -11.89 13.88 1.90
C ASP A 117 -10.82 12.87 1.50
N LEU A 118 -10.34 12.09 2.47
CA LEU A 118 -9.26 11.13 2.32
C LEU A 118 -9.58 9.82 3.04
N ALA A 119 -9.44 8.71 2.33
CA ALA A 119 -9.46 7.38 2.91
C ALA A 119 -8.07 6.74 2.80
N LEU A 120 -7.67 6.00 3.83
CA LEU A 120 -6.39 5.31 3.93
C LEU A 120 -6.61 3.81 4.15
N MET A 121 -5.87 2.99 3.43
CA MET A 121 -5.64 1.57 3.74
C MET A 121 -4.15 1.27 3.65
N LEU A 122 -3.52 1.06 4.80
CA LEU A 122 -2.07 0.92 4.92
C LEU A 122 -1.74 -0.51 5.37
N LYS A 123 -1.40 -1.37 4.42
CA LYS A 123 -1.13 -2.80 4.70
C LYS A 123 -2.35 -3.50 5.31
N SER A 124 -3.56 -3.14 4.88
CA SER A 124 -4.79 -3.58 5.51
C SER A 124 -5.83 -4.16 4.53
N LEU A 125 -5.77 -3.83 3.24
CA LEU A 125 -6.72 -4.38 2.26
C LEU A 125 -6.57 -5.89 2.11
N HIS A 126 -5.34 -6.42 2.12
CA HIS A 126 -5.08 -7.86 2.03
C HIS A 126 -5.53 -8.64 3.29
N HIS A 127 -5.86 -7.97 4.40
CA HIS A 127 -6.47 -8.58 5.59
C HIS A 127 -8.01 -8.61 5.53
N VAL A 128 -8.62 -7.91 4.60
CA VAL A 128 -10.08 -8.02 4.37
C VAL A 128 -10.38 -9.41 3.81
N PRO A 129 -11.43 -10.11 4.28
CA PRO A 129 -11.82 -11.39 3.70
C PRO A 129 -11.96 -11.31 2.17
N LEU A 130 -11.44 -12.30 1.44
CA LEU A 130 -11.39 -12.31 -0.04
C LEU A 130 -12.73 -11.94 -0.67
N ALA A 131 -13.83 -12.52 -0.19
CA ALA A 131 -15.17 -12.26 -0.68
C ALA A 131 -15.71 -10.85 -0.37
N ALA A 132 -15.03 -10.11 0.52
CA ALA A 132 -15.47 -8.78 0.96
C ALA A 132 -14.58 -7.64 0.45
N MET A 133 -13.48 -7.93 -0.27
CA MET A 133 -12.53 -6.90 -0.75
C MET A 133 -13.19 -5.91 -1.71
N ASP A 134 -14.01 -6.40 -2.66
CA ASP A 134 -14.72 -5.53 -3.61
C ASP A 134 -15.75 -4.64 -2.87
N THR A 135 -16.44 -5.20 -1.87
CA THR A 135 -17.36 -4.44 -1.01
C THR A 135 -16.61 -3.37 -0.21
N ALA A 136 -15.43 -3.69 0.32
CA ALA A 136 -14.61 -2.70 1.05
C ALA A 136 -14.22 -1.52 0.15
N VAL A 137 -13.78 -1.79 -1.08
CA VAL A 137 -13.44 -0.73 -2.06
C VAL A 137 -14.67 0.11 -2.43
N ALA A 138 -15.85 -0.53 -2.54
CA ALA A 138 -17.11 0.17 -2.81
C ALA A 138 -17.56 1.03 -1.61
N GLU A 139 -17.44 0.55 -0.38
CA GLU A 139 -17.73 1.30 0.84
C GLU A 139 -16.85 2.54 0.98
N VAL A 140 -15.54 2.42 0.64
CA VAL A 140 -14.67 3.59 0.59
C VAL A 140 -15.17 4.62 -0.43
N ALA A 141 -15.61 4.16 -1.61
CA ALA A 141 -16.21 5.07 -2.59
C ALA A 141 -17.46 5.76 -2.06
N ARG A 142 -18.30 5.04 -1.30
CA ARG A 142 -19.53 5.57 -0.71
C ARG A 142 -19.24 6.69 0.28
N VAL A 143 -18.31 6.46 1.22
CA VAL A 143 -18.05 7.42 2.30
C VAL A 143 -17.18 8.61 1.88
N LEU A 144 -16.41 8.50 0.81
CA LEU A 144 -15.69 9.63 0.25
C LEU A 144 -16.65 10.59 -0.49
N ARG A 145 -16.41 11.90 -0.34
CA ARG A 145 -17.08 12.90 -1.17
C ARG A 145 -16.63 12.81 -2.64
N PRO A 146 -17.40 13.32 -3.60
CA PRO A 146 -16.91 13.54 -4.95
C PRO A 146 -15.59 14.32 -4.94
N GLY A 147 -14.62 13.93 -5.77
CA GLY A 147 -13.28 14.49 -5.76
C GLY A 147 -12.36 14.03 -4.61
N GLY A 148 -12.87 13.28 -3.63
CA GLY A 148 -12.09 12.73 -2.51
C GLY A 148 -11.07 11.67 -2.95
N PHE A 149 -10.10 11.37 -2.10
CA PHE A 149 -8.95 10.53 -2.43
C PHE A 149 -8.90 9.25 -1.60
N PHE A 150 -8.42 8.18 -2.22
CA PHE A 150 -8.16 6.91 -1.58
C PHE A 150 -6.70 6.51 -1.76
N TYR A 151 -5.95 6.45 -0.66
CA TYR A 151 -4.56 6.01 -0.61
C TYR A 151 -4.51 4.57 -0.12
N ILE A 152 -4.08 3.66 -1.00
CA ILE A 152 -3.90 2.24 -0.68
C ILE A 152 -2.41 1.93 -0.79
N SER A 153 -1.82 1.41 0.28
CA SER A 153 -0.41 1.00 0.32
C SER A 153 -0.30 -0.43 0.77
N GLU A 154 0.20 -1.29 -0.11
CA GLU A 154 0.31 -2.73 0.12
C GLU A 154 1.75 -3.22 -0.03
N PRO A 155 2.19 -4.18 0.82
CA PRO A 155 3.49 -4.80 0.64
C PRO A 155 3.51 -5.64 -0.64
N VAL A 156 4.60 -5.53 -1.39
CA VAL A 156 4.83 -6.39 -2.56
C VAL A 156 5.35 -7.75 -2.08
N TYR A 157 4.85 -8.83 -2.72
CA TYR A 157 5.18 -10.21 -2.33
C TYR A 157 6.58 -10.62 -2.84
N VAL A 158 7.63 -9.91 -2.38
CA VAL A 158 9.05 -10.19 -2.72
C VAL A 158 9.97 -9.72 -1.59
N GLY A 159 11.19 -10.23 -1.57
CA GLY A 159 12.27 -9.79 -0.69
C GLY A 159 12.46 -10.64 0.56
N ALA A 160 13.64 -10.52 1.17
CA ALA A 160 14.09 -11.37 2.26
C ALA A 160 13.12 -11.43 3.45
N MET A 161 12.54 -10.29 3.84
CA MET A 161 11.53 -10.28 4.91
C MET A 161 10.29 -11.09 4.52
N ASN A 162 9.82 -10.96 3.28
CA ASN A 162 8.68 -11.73 2.76
C ASN A 162 9.00 -13.23 2.72
N ASP A 163 10.25 -13.61 2.37
CA ASP A 163 10.68 -15.00 2.33
C ASP A 163 10.66 -15.68 3.71
N ILE A 164 10.88 -14.91 4.77
CA ILE A 164 10.75 -15.37 6.15
C ILE A 164 9.27 -15.45 6.55
N VAL A 165 8.48 -14.41 6.28
CA VAL A 165 7.05 -14.34 6.66
C VAL A 165 6.27 -15.49 6.04
N ARG A 166 6.48 -15.82 4.76
CA ARG A 166 5.77 -16.90 4.08
C ARG A 166 5.99 -18.32 4.66
N LEU A 167 6.97 -18.48 5.55
CA LEU A 167 7.18 -19.76 6.24
C LEU A 167 6.04 -20.10 7.20
N TYR A 168 5.36 -19.08 7.73
CA TYR A 168 4.30 -19.23 8.72
C TYR A 168 3.00 -18.50 8.35
N ASN A 169 3.07 -17.51 7.47
CA ASN A 169 1.92 -16.74 6.99
C ASN A 169 2.14 -16.40 5.51
N ASP A 170 1.73 -17.30 4.61
CA ASP A 170 1.85 -17.06 3.17
C ASP A 170 0.69 -16.19 2.68
N GLU A 171 0.98 -14.90 2.51
CA GLU A 171 0.02 -13.88 2.07
C GLU A 171 -0.01 -13.69 0.55
N GLY A 172 0.66 -14.54 -0.25
CA GLY A 172 0.75 -14.36 -1.71
C GLY A 172 -0.61 -14.23 -2.37
N LEU A 173 -1.56 -15.12 -2.01
CA LEU A 173 -2.91 -15.10 -2.56
C LEU A 173 -3.68 -13.82 -2.17
N VAL A 174 -3.70 -13.46 -0.89
CA VAL A 174 -4.50 -12.31 -0.40
C VAL A 174 -3.93 -10.98 -0.89
N ARG A 175 -2.61 -10.87 -1.02
CA ARG A 175 -1.97 -9.66 -1.59
C ARG A 175 -2.25 -9.51 -3.08
N ALA A 176 -2.25 -10.61 -3.85
CA ALA A 176 -2.67 -10.59 -5.24
C ALA A 176 -4.14 -10.19 -5.36
N ALA A 177 -5.01 -10.81 -4.57
CA ALA A 177 -6.45 -10.53 -4.56
C ALA A 177 -6.76 -9.06 -4.19
N ALA A 178 -6.00 -8.45 -3.29
CA ALA A 178 -6.13 -7.03 -2.95
C ALA A 178 -5.83 -6.13 -4.16
N GLN A 179 -4.78 -6.42 -4.94
CA GLN A 179 -4.49 -5.69 -6.17
C GLN A 179 -5.57 -5.92 -7.23
N ASP A 180 -6.04 -7.17 -7.38
CA ASP A 180 -7.10 -7.52 -8.33
C ASP A 180 -8.42 -6.82 -7.99
N ALA A 181 -8.76 -6.63 -6.71
CA ALA A 181 -9.93 -5.87 -6.28
C ALA A 181 -9.85 -4.40 -6.74
N ILE A 182 -8.68 -3.78 -6.61
CA ILE A 182 -8.45 -2.43 -7.11
C ILE A 182 -8.57 -2.37 -8.63
N GLU A 183 -7.97 -3.34 -9.36
CA GLU A 183 -8.07 -3.39 -10.83
C GLU A 183 -9.52 -3.59 -11.28
N ARG A 184 -10.30 -4.48 -10.63
CA ARG A 184 -11.72 -4.66 -10.94
C ARG A 184 -12.52 -3.37 -10.71
N ALA A 185 -12.25 -2.69 -9.59
CA ALA A 185 -12.91 -1.43 -9.27
C ALA A 185 -12.62 -0.34 -10.32
N LEU A 186 -11.39 -0.27 -10.85
CA LEU A 186 -10.99 0.66 -11.89
C LEU A 186 -11.55 0.29 -13.27
N ALA A 187 -11.63 -1.00 -13.60
CA ALA A 187 -12.08 -1.51 -14.91
C ALA A 187 -13.60 -1.51 -15.08
N CYS A 188 -14.37 -1.33 -14.01
CA CYS A 188 -15.83 -1.29 -14.08
C CYS A 188 -16.31 -0.15 -15.01
N ALA A 189 -17.29 -0.42 -15.87
CA ALA A 189 -17.81 0.54 -16.87
C ALA A 189 -18.29 1.86 -16.23
N HIS A 190 -18.85 1.78 -15.02
CA HIS A 190 -19.29 2.93 -14.23
C HIS A 190 -18.41 3.12 -12.98
N SER A 191 -17.13 2.83 -13.10
CA SER A 191 -16.19 2.99 -11.99
C SER A 191 -16.28 4.40 -11.41
N PRO A 192 -16.47 4.52 -10.08
CA PRO A 192 -16.36 5.82 -9.41
C PRO A 192 -14.90 6.29 -9.32
N TRP A 193 -13.94 5.48 -9.72
CA TRP A 193 -12.53 5.71 -9.48
C TRP A 193 -11.77 6.17 -10.71
N ARG A 194 -10.74 6.98 -10.48
CA ARG A 194 -9.64 7.29 -11.39
C ARG A 194 -8.33 7.09 -10.63
N GLU A 195 -7.41 6.26 -11.15
CA GLU A 195 -6.06 6.18 -10.57
C GLU A 195 -5.27 7.44 -10.98
N VAL A 196 -4.84 8.23 -10.00
CA VAL A 196 -4.11 9.49 -10.22
C VAL A 196 -2.63 9.34 -10.02
N ALA A 197 -2.20 8.34 -9.25
CA ALA A 197 -0.80 7.99 -9.11
C ALA A 197 -0.61 6.52 -8.70
N ARG A 198 0.53 5.97 -9.12
CA ARG A 198 1.06 4.67 -8.67
C ARG A 198 2.52 4.88 -8.29
N ARG A 199 2.93 4.43 -7.10
CA ARG A 199 4.30 4.61 -6.60
C ARG A 199 4.84 3.33 -6.01
N ARG A 200 6.13 3.07 -6.27
CA ARG A 200 6.92 2.02 -5.63
C ARG A 200 7.97 2.68 -4.75
N PHE A 201 8.13 2.17 -3.53
CA PHE A 201 9.21 2.54 -2.63
C PHE A 201 9.58 1.35 -1.74
N ASP A 202 10.79 1.39 -1.20
CA ASP A 202 11.26 0.44 -0.21
C ASP A 202 11.19 1.08 1.18
N MET A 203 10.58 0.38 2.14
CA MET A 203 10.51 0.82 3.52
C MET A 203 11.55 0.07 4.34
N PRO A 204 12.43 0.74 5.09
CA PRO A 204 13.35 0.07 5.99
C PRO A 204 12.58 -0.55 7.15
N VAL A 205 12.96 -1.77 7.52
CA VAL A 205 12.42 -2.51 8.67
C VAL A 205 13.58 -2.99 9.50
N HIS A 206 13.53 -2.72 10.79
CA HIS A 206 14.56 -3.11 11.74
C HIS A 206 13.97 -3.89 12.90
N PHE A 207 14.74 -4.88 13.35
CA PHE A 207 14.50 -5.65 14.57
C PHE A 207 15.82 -5.71 15.34
N ALA A 208 15.77 -5.45 16.65
CA ALA A 208 16.95 -5.53 17.51
C ALA A 208 17.50 -6.97 17.53
N ASP A 209 16.61 -7.96 17.56
CA ASP A 209 16.92 -9.39 17.57
C ASP A 209 15.73 -10.24 17.13
N PHE A 210 15.89 -11.55 17.19
CA PHE A 210 14.80 -12.50 16.90
C PHE A 210 13.66 -12.43 17.91
N THR A 211 13.91 -12.04 19.14
CA THR A 211 12.87 -11.90 20.18
C THR A 211 11.88 -10.79 19.79
N GLU A 212 12.41 -9.63 19.40
CA GLU A 212 11.57 -8.54 18.90
C GLU A 212 10.83 -8.94 17.63
N TYR A 213 11.51 -9.63 16.68
CA TYR A 213 10.85 -10.15 15.48
C TYR A 213 9.69 -11.07 15.83
N ALA A 214 9.90 -12.04 16.73
CA ALA A 214 8.89 -12.99 17.15
C ALA A 214 7.67 -12.30 17.79
N GLN A 215 7.91 -11.37 18.71
CA GLN A 215 6.83 -10.61 19.36
C GLN A 215 5.98 -9.81 18.37
N ARG A 216 6.61 -9.19 17.37
CA ARG A 216 5.93 -8.32 16.41
C ARG A 216 5.31 -9.06 15.23
N MET A 217 5.88 -10.22 14.85
CA MET A 217 5.55 -10.87 13.60
C MET A 217 4.99 -12.28 13.76
N LEU A 218 5.43 -13.07 14.75
CA LEU A 218 4.90 -14.42 14.96
C LEU A 218 3.67 -14.44 15.86
N TYR A 219 3.59 -13.51 16.82
CA TYR A 219 2.53 -13.46 17.84
C TYR A 219 1.77 -12.12 17.84
N PRO A 220 1.20 -11.69 16.68
CA PRO A 220 0.37 -10.49 16.64
C PRO A 220 -0.95 -10.71 17.39
N THR A 221 -1.59 -9.63 17.82
CA THR A 221 -2.88 -9.72 18.54
C THR A 221 -4.06 -10.04 17.64
N PHE A 222 -3.94 -9.77 16.34
CA PHE A 222 -5.03 -9.88 15.35
C PHE A 222 -5.08 -11.24 14.63
N ALA A 223 -4.07 -12.11 14.80
CA ALA A 223 -4.03 -13.41 14.15
C ALA A 223 -3.30 -14.45 15.02
N ASP A 224 -3.75 -15.71 14.97
CA ASP A 224 -3.01 -16.85 15.48
C ASP A 224 -2.37 -17.60 14.31
N HIS A 225 -1.05 -17.51 14.22
CA HIS A 225 -0.27 -18.18 13.18
C HIS A 225 0.05 -19.64 13.52
N HIS A 226 -0.48 -20.18 14.62
CA HIS A 226 -0.27 -21.57 15.07
C HIS A 226 1.22 -21.97 15.13
N ILE A 227 2.06 -21.10 15.73
CA ILE A 227 3.50 -21.25 15.76
C ILE A 227 3.91 -22.38 16.69
N THR A 228 4.38 -23.52 16.09
CA THR A 228 5.00 -24.60 16.85
C THR A 228 6.47 -24.30 17.17
N PRO A 229 7.09 -24.99 18.17
CA PRO A 229 8.52 -24.84 18.44
C PRO A 229 9.40 -25.10 17.21
N GLU A 230 9.06 -26.10 16.38
CA GLU A 230 9.79 -26.45 15.16
C GLU A 230 9.68 -25.35 14.12
N LEU A 231 8.47 -24.79 13.93
CA LEU A 231 8.25 -23.67 13.01
C LEU A 231 8.99 -22.41 13.48
N SER A 232 8.94 -22.10 14.79
CA SER A 232 9.70 -21.00 15.39
C SER A 232 11.21 -21.15 15.15
N ALA A 233 11.76 -22.36 15.35
CA ALA A 233 13.17 -22.66 15.09
C ALA A 233 13.53 -22.49 13.59
N LYS A 234 12.67 -22.92 12.69
CA LYS A 234 12.83 -22.74 11.23
C LYS A 234 12.86 -21.26 10.86
N VAL A 235 11.95 -20.44 11.43
CA VAL A 235 11.90 -19.01 11.21
C VAL A 235 13.14 -18.32 11.78
N ALA A 236 13.58 -18.71 12.99
CA ALA A 236 14.80 -18.18 13.60
C ALA A 236 16.05 -18.49 12.74
N ALA A 237 16.16 -19.68 12.18
CA ALA A 237 17.25 -20.06 11.29
C ALA A 237 17.25 -19.23 9.99
N ALA A 238 16.06 -18.92 9.42
CA ALA A 238 15.93 -18.05 8.25
C ALA A 238 16.21 -16.58 8.58
N PHE A 239 15.94 -16.12 9.80
CA PHE A 239 16.18 -14.78 10.28
C PHE A 239 17.66 -14.52 10.60
N ALA A 240 18.37 -15.50 11.16
CA ALA A 240 19.75 -15.37 11.68
C ALA A 240 20.76 -14.77 10.69
N PRO A 241 20.78 -15.13 9.37
CA PRO A 241 21.71 -14.55 8.41
C PRO A 241 21.55 -13.03 8.20
N HIS A 242 20.45 -12.43 8.64
CA HIS A 242 20.17 -10.99 8.53
C HIS A 242 20.58 -10.20 9.78
N CYS A 243 21.05 -10.88 10.84
CA CYS A 243 21.49 -10.24 12.07
C CYS A 243 22.93 -9.79 11.96
N GLY A 244 23.18 -8.56 12.40
CA GLY A 244 24.50 -7.96 12.57
C GLY A 244 24.65 -7.32 13.96
N PRO A 245 25.76 -6.59 14.23
CA PRO A 245 25.97 -5.91 15.51
C PRO A 245 24.88 -4.88 15.87
N GLY A 246 24.16 -4.37 14.86
CA GLY A 246 23.07 -3.40 15.05
C GLY A 246 21.67 -4.03 14.90
N GLY A 247 21.51 -5.34 15.05
CA GLY A 247 20.25 -6.05 14.81
C GLY A 247 20.09 -6.52 13.37
N ALA A 248 18.85 -6.85 12.99
CA ALA A 248 18.49 -7.31 11.64
C ALA A 248 17.83 -6.18 10.85
N HIS A 249 18.32 -5.95 9.64
CA HIS A 249 17.85 -4.91 8.74
C HIS A 249 17.24 -5.53 7.47
N PHE A 250 16.03 -5.13 7.16
CA PHE A 250 15.31 -5.54 5.96
C PHE A 250 14.81 -4.33 5.19
N THR A 251 14.45 -4.55 3.94
CA THR A 251 13.58 -3.65 3.19
C THR A 251 12.25 -4.34 2.94
N ARG A 252 11.17 -3.57 3.03
CA ARG A 252 9.82 -3.98 2.65
C ARG A 252 9.42 -3.20 1.40
N PRO A 253 9.40 -3.84 0.24
CA PRO A 253 8.90 -3.20 -0.97
C PRO A 253 7.41 -2.90 -0.86
N MET A 254 7.02 -1.66 -1.14
CA MET A 254 5.65 -1.16 -1.05
C MET A 254 5.15 -0.73 -2.42
N LEU A 255 3.85 -0.93 -2.66
CA LEU A 255 3.13 -0.42 -3.81
C LEU A 255 1.98 0.46 -3.33
N VAL A 256 2.01 1.72 -3.70
CA VAL A 256 0.93 2.67 -3.48
C VAL A 256 0.07 2.76 -4.73
N ARG A 257 -1.25 2.67 -4.52
CA ARG A 257 -2.29 3.01 -5.48
C ARG A 257 -3.03 4.24 -4.92
N PHE A 258 -3.01 5.33 -5.65
CA PHE A 258 -3.66 6.57 -5.24
C PHE A 258 -4.80 6.87 -6.19
N LEU A 259 -6.02 6.71 -5.70
CA LEU A 259 -7.23 6.84 -6.48
C LEU A 259 -7.96 8.13 -6.10
N GLN A 260 -8.67 8.70 -7.06
CA GLN A 260 -9.61 9.80 -6.83
C GLN A 260 -11.03 9.35 -7.18
N LYS A 261 -11.97 9.64 -6.30
CA LYS A 261 -13.40 9.50 -6.62
C LYS A 261 -13.79 10.56 -7.64
N LYS A 262 -14.40 10.12 -8.74
CA LYS A 262 -14.94 11.02 -9.78
C LYS A 262 -16.05 11.91 -9.22
N GLU A 263 -16.26 13.04 -9.88
CA GLU A 263 -17.38 13.96 -9.62
C GLU A 263 -18.74 13.28 -9.79
#